data_ee065c251af4b006bb3606253bdd7451
#
_entry.id   ee065c251af4b006bb3606253bdd7451
#
_cell.length_a   1.000
_cell.length_b   1.000
_cell.length_c   1.000
_cell.angle_alpha   90.00
_cell.angle_beta   90.00
_cell.angle_gamma   90.00
#
_symmetry.space_group_name_H-M   'P 1'
#
loop_
_entity.id
_entity.type
_entity.pdbx_description
1 polymer ?
#
loop_
_entity_poly.entity_id
_entity_poly.type
_entity_poly.pdbx_seq_one_letter_code
_entity_poly.pdbx_strand_id
1 'polypeptide(L)'
;MAEHQDETRTAYDGVVALYASLFADRLETQPFARAMLATFAELVRGTGNSRAADVGCGPGHLTAMLHDLGLDAFGIDISPGMIDHARRARPALRFDEARMEALPVEDGALGGVLAHYSMIHTPPGELPALLAEQARVLAQGGLLLVSFFATDGPEPVRFDHKVTPAYSWPVDRFAELLAGAGLTPFARLVHDPASERGFLDAHLLARLAPAASGPRASGCGYSPPSE
;
A
#
# COMPACT_ATOMS: atom_id res chain seq x y z
N MET A 1 12.45 -6.77 13.96
CA MET A 1 12.33 -5.92 12.74
C MET A 1 13.51 -6.04 11.79
N ALA A 2 14.74 -5.69 12.16
CA ALA A 2 15.85 -5.67 11.20
C ALA A 2 16.20 -7.04 10.58
N GLU A 3 16.23 -8.10 11.36
CA GLU A 3 16.69 -9.42 10.93
C GLU A 3 15.80 -10.06 9.84
N HIS A 4 14.49 -10.07 10.04
CA HIS A 4 13.58 -10.67 9.05
C HIS A 4 13.52 -9.87 7.74
N GLN A 5 13.78 -8.56 7.79
CA GLN A 5 13.82 -7.72 6.58
C GLN A 5 15.10 -7.92 5.78
N ASP A 6 16.23 -8.13 6.45
CA ASP A 6 17.47 -8.48 5.76
C ASP A 6 17.36 -9.87 5.09
N GLU A 7 16.63 -10.81 5.69
CA GLU A 7 16.26 -12.08 5.07
C GLU A 7 15.37 -11.86 3.84
N THR A 8 14.32 -11.05 3.96
CA THR A 8 13.41 -10.70 2.86
C THR A 8 14.17 -10.03 1.72
N ARG A 9 15.01 -9.04 2.01
CA ARG A 9 15.88 -8.38 1.02
C ARG A 9 16.74 -9.38 0.28
N THR A 10 17.45 -10.22 1.01
CA THR A 10 18.36 -11.23 0.42
C THR A 10 17.61 -12.21 -0.47
N ALA A 11 16.42 -12.66 -0.03
CA ALA A 11 15.60 -13.58 -0.79
C ALA A 11 15.10 -12.96 -2.11
N TYR A 12 14.68 -11.70 -2.11
CA TYR A 12 14.26 -11.00 -3.32
C TYR A 12 15.42 -10.65 -4.25
N ASP A 13 16.58 -10.26 -3.72
CA ASP A 13 17.79 -10.06 -4.53
C ASP A 13 18.19 -11.32 -5.31
N GLY A 14 17.96 -12.50 -4.73
CA GLY A 14 18.24 -13.79 -5.38
C GLY A 14 17.31 -14.17 -6.54
N VAL A 15 16.16 -13.49 -6.69
CA VAL A 15 15.09 -13.88 -7.65
C VAL A 15 14.67 -12.76 -8.61
N VAL A 16 15.40 -11.65 -8.69
CA VAL A 16 15.03 -10.45 -9.47
C VAL A 16 14.61 -10.77 -10.90
N ALA A 17 15.44 -11.49 -11.66
CA ALA A 17 15.17 -11.79 -13.07
C ALA A 17 13.94 -12.68 -13.24
N LEU A 18 13.80 -13.71 -12.39
CA LEU A 18 12.65 -14.62 -12.40
C LEU A 18 11.37 -13.84 -12.01
N TYR A 19 11.45 -13.04 -10.95
CA TYR A 19 10.31 -12.25 -10.48
C TYR A 19 9.84 -11.25 -11.54
N ALA A 20 10.76 -10.50 -12.15
CA ALA A 20 10.45 -9.57 -13.21
C ALA A 20 9.74 -10.24 -14.40
N SER A 21 10.20 -11.42 -14.84
CA SER A 21 9.56 -12.16 -15.94
C SER A 21 8.18 -12.70 -15.59
N LEU A 22 7.97 -13.16 -14.35
CA LEU A 22 6.67 -13.72 -13.91
C LEU A 22 5.59 -12.65 -13.73
N PHE A 23 5.98 -11.40 -13.49
CA PHE A 23 5.05 -10.31 -13.16
C PHE A 23 4.89 -9.29 -14.28
N ALA A 24 5.68 -9.38 -15.39
CA ALA A 24 5.61 -8.45 -16.52
C ALA A 24 4.18 -8.30 -17.05
N ASP A 25 3.49 -9.41 -17.28
CA ASP A 25 2.15 -9.44 -17.89
C ASP A 25 1.06 -9.90 -16.89
N ARG A 26 1.42 -10.08 -15.62
CA ARG A 26 0.50 -10.68 -14.64
C ARG A 26 -0.78 -9.86 -14.44
N LEU A 27 -0.68 -8.54 -14.49
CA LEU A 27 -1.86 -7.67 -14.35
C LEU A 27 -2.85 -7.82 -15.50
N GLU A 28 -2.42 -8.25 -16.69
CA GLU A 28 -3.34 -8.48 -17.81
C GLU A 28 -4.39 -9.54 -17.47
N THR A 29 -4.00 -10.52 -16.66
CA THR A 29 -4.85 -11.62 -16.20
C THR A 29 -5.55 -11.35 -14.87
N GLN A 30 -5.36 -10.18 -14.25
CA GLN A 30 -5.92 -9.81 -12.94
C GLN A 30 -6.87 -8.61 -13.04
N PRO A 31 -8.11 -8.80 -13.54
CA PRO A 31 -9.05 -7.69 -13.77
C PRO A 31 -9.43 -6.95 -12.48
N PHE A 32 -9.54 -7.65 -11.36
CA PHE A 32 -9.88 -7.04 -10.07
C PHE A 32 -8.75 -6.14 -9.54
N ALA A 33 -7.49 -6.60 -9.62
CA ALA A 33 -6.35 -5.78 -9.24
C ALA A 33 -6.26 -4.52 -10.13
N ARG A 34 -6.43 -4.67 -11.46
CA ARG A 34 -6.47 -3.51 -12.38
C ARG A 34 -7.57 -2.52 -12.03
N ALA A 35 -8.79 -3.01 -11.73
CA ALA A 35 -9.90 -2.14 -11.35
C ALA A 35 -9.61 -1.37 -10.06
N MET A 36 -9.04 -2.03 -9.05
CA MET A 36 -8.67 -1.39 -7.79
C MET A 36 -7.56 -0.35 -7.97
N LEU A 37 -6.54 -0.64 -8.79
CA LEU A 37 -5.47 0.30 -9.12
C LEU A 37 -6.00 1.53 -9.90
N ALA A 38 -6.88 1.31 -10.88
CA ALA A 38 -7.50 2.40 -11.63
C ALA A 38 -8.37 3.29 -10.73
N THR A 39 -9.20 2.68 -9.87
CA THR A 39 -10.01 3.39 -8.88
C THR A 39 -9.13 4.18 -7.90
N PHE A 40 -8.06 3.56 -7.39
CA PHE A 40 -7.09 4.23 -6.53
C PHE A 40 -6.49 5.46 -7.21
N ALA A 41 -5.99 5.32 -8.44
CA ALA A 41 -5.39 6.43 -9.17
C ALA A 41 -6.38 7.57 -9.43
N GLU A 42 -7.63 7.27 -9.80
CA GLU A 42 -8.68 8.26 -9.98
C GLU A 42 -8.98 9.02 -8.67
N LEU A 43 -9.13 8.29 -7.57
CA LEU A 43 -9.40 8.88 -6.26
C LEU A 43 -8.23 9.74 -5.76
N VAL A 44 -6.98 9.30 -5.94
CA VAL A 44 -5.77 10.07 -5.57
C VAL A 44 -5.72 11.38 -6.36
N ARG A 45 -5.95 11.36 -7.67
CA ARG A 45 -6.05 12.60 -8.47
C ARG A 45 -7.15 13.54 -7.96
N GLY A 46 -8.26 12.98 -7.50
CA GLY A 46 -9.36 13.73 -6.90
C GLY A 46 -9.03 14.44 -5.59
N THR A 47 -7.93 14.07 -4.90
CA THR A 47 -7.48 14.76 -3.68
C THR A 47 -6.81 16.11 -3.96
N GLY A 48 -6.40 16.37 -5.20
CA GLY A 48 -5.60 17.53 -5.59
C GLY A 48 -4.08 17.34 -5.38
N ASN A 49 -3.64 16.21 -4.83
CA ASN A 49 -2.24 15.82 -4.71
C ASN A 49 -2.02 14.47 -5.43
N SER A 50 -1.51 14.52 -6.67
CA SER A 50 -1.28 13.33 -7.49
C SER A 50 0.00 12.56 -7.16
N ARG A 51 0.80 13.02 -6.19
CA ARG A 51 2.05 12.37 -5.81
C ARG A 51 1.78 11.07 -5.08
N ALA A 52 2.32 9.96 -5.58
CA ALA A 52 2.07 8.64 -5.03
C ALA A 52 3.35 7.79 -4.94
N ALA A 53 3.48 7.02 -3.85
CA ALA A 53 4.53 6.03 -3.69
C ALA A 53 3.99 4.62 -3.88
N ASP A 54 4.72 3.81 -4.65
CA ASP A 54 4.55 2.36 -4.74
C ASP A 54 5.57 1.73 -3.79
N VAL A 55 5.10 1.28 -2.61
CA VAL A 55 5.96 0.80 -1.52
C VAL A 55 6.08 -0.72 -1.58
N GLY A 56 7.32 -1.20 -1.75
CA GLY A 56 7.63 -2.56 -2.15
C GLY A 56 7.37 -2.75 -3.64
N CYS A 57 7.89 -1.81 -4.44
CA CYS A 57 7.59 -1.71 -5.87
C CYS A 57 8.18 -2.85 -6.72
N GLY A 58 9.13 -3.63 -6.18
CA GLY A 58 9.83 -4.67 -6.91
C GLY A 58 10.44 -4.14 -8.21
N PRO A 59 10.18 -4.82 -9.36
CA PRO A 59 10.73 -4.42 -10.67
C PRO A 59 10.05 -3.19 -11.29
N GLY A 60 9.14 -2.48 -10.57
CA GLY A 60 8.59 -1.19 -10.95
C GLY A 60 7.43 -1.21 -11.96
N HIS A 61 6.81 -2.34 -12.23
CA HIS A 61 5.71 -2.45 -13.20
C HIS A 61 4.44 -1.74 -12.72
N LEU A 62 4.10 -1.80 -11.42
CA LEU A 62 2.97 -1.07 -10.86
C LEU A 62 3.24 0.43 -10.75
N THR A 63 4.45 0.82 -10.40
CA THR A 63 4.87 2.23 -10.44
C THR A 63 4.63 2.83 -11.82
N ALA A 64 5.02 2.12 -12.89
CA ALA A 64 4.78 2.55 -14.28
C ALA A 64 3.28 2.64 -14.58
N MET A 65 2.48 1.65 -14.17
CA MET A 65 1.03 1.70 -14.34
C MET A 65 0.39 2.90 -13.62
N LEU A 66 0.79 3.20 -12.39
CA LEU A 66 0.29 4.37 -11.67
C LEU A 66 0.65 5.67 -12.41
N HIS A 67 1.86 5.76 -12.96
CA HIS A 67 2.27 6.90 -13.80
C HIS A 67 1.40 7.02 -15.05
N ASP A 68 1.16 5.93 -15.77
CA ASP A 68 0.31 5.88 -16.96
C ASP A 68 -1.16 6.24 -16.65
N LEU A 69 -1.61 5.98 -15.40
CA LEU A 69 -2.91 6.41 -14.87
C LEU A 69 -2.93 7.89 -14.42
N GLY A 70 -1.84 8.64 -14.64
CA GLY A 70 -1.77 10.09 -14.41
C GLY A 70 -1.35 10.50 -13.00
N LEU A 71 -0.67 9.62 -12.25
CA LEU A 71 -0.05 9.97 -10.97
C LEU A 71 1.42 10.40 -11.15
N ASP A 72 1.89 11.29 -10.29
CA ASP A 72 3.32 11.53 -10.06
C ASP A 72 3.87 10.40 -9.19
N ALA A 73 4.06 9.24 -9.82
CA ALA A 73 4.36 7.98 -9.16
C ALA A 73 5.87 7.73 -9.09
N PHE A 74 6.33 7.21 -7.94
CA PHE A 74 7.67 6.70 -7.75
C PHE A 74 7.66 5.42 -6.93
N GLY A 75 8.70 4.58 -7.10
CA GLY A 75 8.81 3.30 -6.42
C GLY A 75 9.79 3.34 -5.26
N ILE A 76 9.51 2.56 -4.22
CA ILE A 76 10.41 2.31 -3.08
C ILE A 76 10.48 0.82 -2.85
N ASP A 77 11.69 0.27 -2.73
CA ASP A 77 11.89 -1.14 -2.38
C ASP A 77 13.15 -1.31 -1.51
N ILE A 78 13.17 -2.38 -0.71
CA ILE A 78 14.32 -2.71 0.15
C ILE A 78 15.43 -3.42 -0.65
N SER A 79 15.10 -4.06 -1.77
CA SER A 79 16.03 -4.84 -2.60
C SER A 79 16.76 -3.94 -3.59
N PRO A 80 18.09 -3.73 -3.44
CA PRO A 80 18.88 -3.01 -4.42
C PRO A 80 18.79 -3.62 -5.82
N GLY A 81 18.70 -4.97 -5.90
CA GLY A 81 18.56 -5.66 -7.18
C GLY A 81 17.26 -5.34 -7.89
N MET A 82 16.13 -5.24 -7.17
CA MET A 82 14.83 -4.81 -7.72
C MET A 82 14.89 -3.36 -8.19
N ILE A 83 15.44 -2.45 -7.37
CA ILE A 83 15.59 -1.03 -7.71
C ILE A 83 16.46 -0.83 -8.95
N ASP A 84 17.59 -1.53 -9.04
CA ASP A 84 18.45 -1.46 -10.23
C ASP A 84 17.75 -1.99 -11.49
N HIS A 85 16.95 -3.05 -11.37
CA HIS A 85 16.13 -3.55 -12.46
C HIS A 85 15.07 -2.50 -12.86
N ALA A 86 14.33 -1.94 -11.92
CA ALA A 86 13.29 -0.95 -12.16
C ALA A 86 13.83 0.30 -12.86
N ARG A 87 14.97 0.83 -12.39
CA ARG A 87 15.66 1.98 -13.01
C ARG A 87 16.07 1.71 -14.47
N ARG A 88 16.57 0.51 -14.77
CA ARG A 88 16.91 0.13 -16.15
C ARG A 88 15.68 -0.03 -17.03
N ALA A 89 14.62 -0.63 -16.50
CA ALA A 89 13.38 -0.88 -17.23
C ALA A 89 12.54 0.40 -17.45
N ARG A 90 12.64 1.35 -16.53
CA ARG A 90 11.81 2.58 -16.50
C ARG A 90 12.65 3.80 -16.13
N PRO A 91 13.63 4.22 -16.98
CA PRO A 91 14.59 5.29 -16.65
C PRO A 91 13.95 6.67 -16.44
N ALA A 92 12.72 6.88 -16.90
CA ALA A 92 11.97 8.12 -16.70
C ALA A 92 11.31 8.23 -15.31
N LEU A 93 11.24 7.12 -14.56
CA LEU A 93 10.62 7.09 -13.25
C LEU A 93 11.69 7.08 -12.14
N ARG A 94 11.30 7.61 -10.98
CA ARG A 94 12.13 7.60 -9.78
C ARG A 94 11.94 6.29 -9.02
N PHE A 95 13.05 5.70 -8.56
CA PHE A 95 13.06 4.54 -7.68
C PHE A 95 14.10 4.72 -6.58
N ASP A 96 13.69 4.54 -5.33
CA ASP A 96 14.53 4.71 -4.16
C ASP A 96 14.68 3.38 -3.42
N GLU A 97 15.91 3.06 -2.98
CA GLU A 97 16.16 1.96 -2.06
C GLU A 97 15.90 2.45 -0.64
N ALA A 98 14.89 1.88 0.01
CA ALA A 98 14.58 2.16 1.41
C ALA A 98 13.72 1.06 2.04
N ARG A 99 13.69 1.07 3.38
CA ARG A 99 12.82 0.23 4.20
C ARG A 99 11.44 0.87 4.31
N MET A 100 10.38 0.06 4.30
CA MET A 100 9.00 0.56 4.33
C MET A 100 8.55 1.05 5.72
N GLU A 101 9.32 0.82 6.76
CA GLU A 101 9.13 1.40 8.10
C GLU A 101 9.89 2.71 8.34
N ALA A 102 10.65 3.17 7.35
CA ALA A 102 11.39 4.44 7.40
C ALA A 102 11.49 5.01 5.97
N LEU A 103 10.38 5.48 5.45
CA LEU A 103 10.28 5.99 4.08
C LEU A 103 11.02 7.33 3.94
N PRO A 104 11.84 7.52 2.89
CA PRO A 104 12.55 8.77 2.62
C PRO A 104 11.60 9.83 2.04
N VAL A 105 10.50 10.06 2.75
CA VAL A 105 9.40 10.95 2.34
C VAL A 105 8.98 11.79 3.55
N GLU A 106 8.75 13.07 3.32
CA GLU A 106 8.29 14.01 4.36
C GLU A 106 6.86 13.67 4.82
N ASP A 107 6.53 14.07 6.05
CA ASP A 107 5.20 13.91 6.63
C ASP A 107 4.16 14.62 5.75
N GLY A 108 3.09 13.92 5.45
CA GLY A 108 1.97 14.48 4.71
C GLY A 108 2.26 14.85 3.25
N ALA A 109 3.33 14.33 2.65
CA ALA A 109 3.76 14.71 1.31
C ALA A 109 3.00 14.01 0.17
N LEU A 110 2.30 12.91 0.44
CA LEU A 110 1.70 12.05 -0.59
C LEU A 110 0.18 12.14 -0.61
N GLY A 111 -0.40 12.19 -1.81
CA GLY A 111 -1.84 11.97 -2.01
C GLY A 111 -2.20 10.49 -2.00
N GLY A 112 -1.25 9.60 -2.30
CA GLY A 112 -1.48 8.16 -2.31
C GLY A 112 -0.26 7.31 -1.96
N VAL A 113 -0.54 6.15 -1.35
CA VAL A 113 0.42 5.06 -1.13
C VAL A 113 -0.19 3.77 -1.68
N LEU A 114 0.55 3.05 -2.50
CA LEU A 114 0.25 1.69 -2.91
C LEU A 114 1.16 0.73 -2.14
N ALA A 115 0.57 -0.31 -1.55
CA ALA A 115 1.30 -1.43 -0.92
C ALA A 115 0.71 -2.75 -1.44
N HIS A 116 1.15 -3.16 -2.64
CA HIS A 116 0.57 -4.31 -3.35
C HIS A 116 1.35 -5.58 -3.05
N TYR A 117 0.83 -6.43 -2.16
CA TYR A 117 1.49 -7.65 -1.66
C TYR A 117 2.90 -7.43 -1.09
N SER A 118 3.21 -6.20 -0.69
CA SER A 118 4.54 -5.85 -0.17
C SER A 118 4.67 -6.03 1.34
N MET A 119 3.55 -5.96 2.09
CA MET A 119 3.54 -6.13 3.55
C MET A 119 3.32 -7.59 4.00
N ILE A 120 3.17 -8.53 3.07
CA ILE A 120 2.81 -9.92 3.38
C ILE A 120 3.85 -10.67 4.21
N HIS A 121 5.11 -10.25 4.16
CA HIS A 121 6.20 -10.85 4.91
C HIS A 121 6.35 -10.28 6.33
N THR A 122 5.64 -9.20 6.64
CA THR A 122 5.74 -8.53 7.94
C THR A 122 5.08 -9.37 9.04
N PRO A 123 5.80 -9.71 10.12
CA PRO A 123 5.22 -10.38 11.28
C PRO A 123 4.05 -9.58 11.87
N PRO A 124 2.98 -10.24 12.36
CA PRO A 124 1.79 -9.57 12.88
C PRO A 124 2.06 -8.47 13.91
N GLY A 125 3.04 -8.68 14.80
CA GLY A 125 3.39 -7.70 15.84
C GLY A 125 4.12 -6.45 15.32
N GLU A 126 4.64 -6.48 14.09
CA GLU A 126 5.37 -5.37 13.46
C GLU A 126 4.51 -4.55 12.50
N LEU A 127 3.41 -5.13 12.01
CA LEU A 127 2.53 -4.49 11.04
C LEU A 127 1.95 -3.14 11.50
N PRO A 128 1.56 -2.95 12.79
CA PRO A 128 1.06 -1.64 13.25
C PRO A 128 2.05 -0.48 13.04
N ALA A 129 3.34 -0.71 13.34
CA ALA A 129 4.38 0.32 13.15
C ALA A 129 4.57 0.65 11.66
N LEU A 130 4.51 -0.37 10.81
CA LEU A 130 4.60 -0.22 9.38
C LEU A 130 3.43 0.58 8.80
N LEU A 131 2.21 0.32 9.25
CA LEU A 131 1.01 1.06 8.83
C LEU A 131 1.04 2.52 9.33
N ALA A 132 1.59 2.77 10.52
CA ALA A 132 1.79 4.12 11.03
C ALA A 132 2.75 4.94 10.15
N GLU A 133 3.80 4.32 9.61
CA GLU A 133 4.72 4.97 8.66
C GLU A 133 4.03 5.30 7.33
N GLN A 134 3.16 4.41 6.82
CA GLN A 134 2.37 4.70 5.63
C GLN A 134 1.41 5.88 5.88
N ALA A 135 0.81 5.94 7.07
CA ALA A 135 -0.06 7.05 7.46
C ALA A 135 0.72 8.37 7.62
N ARG A 136 1.95 8.34 8.15
CA ARG A 136 2.81 9.52 8.33
C ARG A 136 3.06 10.25 7.01
N VAL A 137 3.37 9.53 5.95
CA VAL A 137 3.72 10.13 4.65
C VAL A 137 2.50 10.62 3.85
N LEU A 138 1.29 10.17 4.19
CA LEU A 138 0.07 10.59 3.54
C LEU A 138 -0.37 11.99 3.99
N ALA A 139 -0.75 12.83 3.04
CA ALA A 139 -1.47 14.06 3.31
C ALA A 139 -2.84 13.77 3.94
N GLN A 140 -3.42 14.75 4.62
CA GLN A 140 -4.78 14.62 5.13
C GLN A 140 -5.77 14.33 3.99
N GLY A 141 -6.58 13.30 4.17
CA GLY A 141 -7.46 12.79 3.11
C GLY A 141 -6.77 11.96 2.04
N GLY A 142 -5.45 11.78 2.14
CA GLY A 142 -4.66 10.89 1.28
C GLY A 142 -5.07 9.43 1.43
N LEU A 143 -4.73 8.60 0.45
CA LEU A 143 -5.27 7.26 0.28
C LEU A 143 -4.18 6.19 0.34
N LEU A 144 -4.48 5.09 1.02
CA LEU A 144 -3.71 3.84 0.97
C LEU A 144 -4.52 2.80 0.21
N LEU A 145 -3.93 2.18 -0.82
CA LEU A 145 -4.38 0.90 -1.36
C LEU A 145 -3.42 -0.18 -0.89
N VAL A 146 -3.93 -1.13 -0.11
CA VAL A 146 -3.15 -2.31 0.33
C VAL A 146 -3.76 -3.58 -0.23
N SER A 147 -2.89 -4.49 -0.72
CA SER A 147 -3.29 -5.81 -1.21
C SER A 147 -2.54 -6.90 -0.43
N PHE A 148 -3.25 -7.95 -0.04
CA PHE A 148 -2.70 -9.04 0.78
C PHE A 148 -3.46 -10.35 0.56
N PHE A 149 -2.89 -11.47 1.02
CA PHE A 149 -3.58 -12.75 1.08
C PHE A 149 -4.54 -12.78 2.25
N ALA A 150 -5.80 -13.11 1.99
CA ALA A 150 -6.83 -13.19 3.02
C ALA A 150 -7.13 -14.63 3.45
N THR A 151 -7.63 -14.77 4.66
CA THR A 151 -8.10 -16.02 5.26
C THR A 151 -9.45 -15.80 5.94
N ASP A 152 -10.30 -16.84 5.97
CA ASP A 152 -11.58 -16.85 6.68
C ASP A 152 -11.42 -17.16 8.18
N GLY A 153 -10.21 -17.53 8.62
CA GLY A 153 -9.91 -17.77 10.05
C GLY A 153 -9.93 -16.49 10.88
N PRO A 154 -9.97 -16.60 12.21
CA PRO A 154 -10.02 -15.43 13.12
C PRO A 154 -8.66 -14.72 13.29
N GLU A 155 -7.56 -15.41 13.00
CA GLU A 155 -6.19 -14.93 13.23
C GLU A 155 -5.33 -15.00 11.98
N PRO A 156 -4.25 -14.18 11.90
CA PRO A 156 -3.28 -14.28 10.81
C PRO A 156 -2.62 -15.64 10.77
N VAL A 157 -2.44 -16.19 9.59
CA VAL A 157 -1.82 -17.50 9.38
C VAL A 157 -0.50 -17.34 8.63
N ARG A 158 0.59 -17.81 9.24
CA ARG A 158 1.89 -17.89 8.58
C ARG A 158 1.90 -19.08 7.61
N PHE A 159 2.36 -18.85 6.40
CA PHE A 159 2.47 -19.89 5.39
C PHE A 159 3.82 -19.82 4.65
N ASP A 160 4.18 -20.90 3.98
CA ASP A 160 5.39 -20.98 3.17
C ASP A 160 5.13 -20.34 1.80
N HIS A 161 5.64 -19.12 1.63
CA HIS A 161 5.65 -18.41 0.36
C HIS A 161 6.96 -18.73 -0.37
N LYS A 162 6.93 -18.88 -1.71
CA LYS A 162 8.07 -19.34 -2.51
C LYS A 162 9.38 -18.56 -2.33
N VAL A 163 9.31 -17.30 -1.89
CA VAL A 163 10.48 -16.43 -1.69
C VAL A 163 10.93 -16.47 -0.24
N THR A 164 10.03 -16.09 0.69
CA THR A 164 10.25 -16.10 2.13
C THR A 164 8.88 -16.26 2.81
N PRO A 165 8.80 -16.75 4.06
CA PRO A 165 7.52 -16.91 4.74
C PRO A 165 6.65 -15.67 4.69
N ALA A 166 5.34 -15.86 4.54
CA ALA A 166 4.36 -14.78 4.47
C ALA A 166 3.17 -15.05 5.41
N TYR A 167 2.29 -14.05 5.53
CA TYR A 167 1.10 -14.12 6.36
C TYR A 167 -0.15 -13.83 5.52
N SER A 168 -1.19 -14.66 5.69
CA SER A 168 -2.54 -14.33 5.27
C SER A 168 -3.31 -13.76 6.46
N TRP A 169 -4.23 -12.84 6.19
CA TRP A 169 -4.91 -12.07 7.23
C TRP A 169 -6.42 -12.17 7.12
N PRO A 170 -7.15 -12.25 8.26
CA PRO A 170 -8.57 -11.96 8.27
C PRO A 170 -8.79 -10.51 7.84
N VAL A 171 -9.68 -10.29 6.87
CA VAL A 171 -9.88 -8.95 6.26
C VAL A 171 -10.29 -7.90 7.31
N ASP A 172 -11.19 -8.27 8.23
CA ASP A 172 -11.66 -7.35 9.26
C ASP A 172 -10.56 -7.00 10.27
N ARG A 173 -9.70 -7.97 10.64
CA ARG A 173 -8.54 -7.69 11.51
C ARG A 173 -7.52 -6.76 10.86
N PHE A 174 -7.27 -6.92 9.56
CA PHE A 174 -6.41 -5.98 8.82
C PHE A 174 -7.04 -4.57 8.77
N ALA A 175 -8.35 -4.49 8.55
CA ALA A 175 -9.09 -3.23 8.57
C ALA A 175 -9.04 -2.52 9.96
N GLU A 176 -9.11 -3.28 11.07
CA GLU A 176 -8.91 -2.75 12.43
C GLU A 176 -7.50 -2.17 12.62
N LEU A 177 -6.45 -2.83 12.10
CA LEU A 177 -5.08 -2.32 12.17
C LEU A 177 -4.91 -1.03 11.37
N LEU A 178 -5.52 -0.94 10.18
CA LEU A 178 -5.57 0.31 9.40
C LEU A 178 -6.24 1.42 10.21
N ALA A 179 -7.40 1.15 10.82
CA ALA A 179 -8.12 2.13 11.64
C ALA A 179 -7.27 2.58 12.85
N GLY A 180 -6.54 1.67 13.49
CA GLY A 180 -5.59 1.97 14.57
C GLY A 180 -4.45 2.90 14.17
N ALA A 181 -4.06 2.89 12.89
CA ALA A 181 -3.08 3.81 12.30
C ALA A 181 -3.70 5.12 11.77
N GLY A 182 -4.99 5.38 12.00
CA GLY A 182 -5.70 6.57 11.50
C GLY A 182 -6.17 6.46 10.03
N LEU A 183 -6.03 5.27 9.45
CA LEU A 183 -6.44 4.98 8.08
C LEU A 183 -7.83 4.34 8.08
N THR A 184 -8.87 5.07 7.73
CA THR A 184 -10.25 4.57 7.72
C THR A 184 -10.53 3.78 6.44
N PRO A 185 -10.73 2.44 6.50
CA PRO A 185 -11.13 1.66 5.34
C PRO A 185 -12.52 2.08 4.86
N PHE A 186 -12.69 2.27 3.54
CA PHE A 186 -13.98 2.67 2.97
C PHE A 186 -14.40 1.83 1.75
N ALA A 187 -13.48 1.07 1.17
CA ALA A 187 -13.80 0.10 0.11
C ALA A 187 -12.95 -1.15 0.26
N ARG A 188 -13.54 -2.29 -0.07
CA ARG A 188 -12.85 -3.58 -0.09
C ARG A 188 -13.29 -4.41 -1.27
N LEU A 189 -12.36 -5.19 -1.80
CA LEU A 189 -12.63 -6.23 -2.77
C LEU A 189 -11.91 -7.49 -2.28
N VAL A 190 -12.67 -8.58 -2.13
CA VAL A 190 -12.15 -9.89 -1.77
C VAL A 190 -12.60 -10.87 -2.83
N HIS A 191 -11.71 -11.65 -3.36
CA HIS A 191 -12.03 -12.63 -4.37
C HIS A 191 -11.16 -13.88 -4.27
N ASP A 192 -11.71 -15.00 -4.74
CA ASP A 192 -10.94 -16.20 -4.97
C ASP A 192 -10.17 -16.05 -6.30
N PRO A 193 -8.83 -16.08 -6.28
CA PRO A 193 -8.05 -16.01 -7.51
C PRO A 193 -8.15 -17.28 -8.37
N ALA A 194 -9.01 -18.24 -8.01
CA ALA A 194 -9.09 -19.57 -8.63
C ALA A 194 -7.72 -20.28 -8.68
N SER A 195 -6.86 -19.97 -7.73
CA SER A 195 -5.53 -20.57 -7.62
C SER A 195 -5.55 -21.80 -6.72
N GLU A 196 -4.70 -22.77 -7.02
CA GLU A 196 -4.49 -23.95 -6.18
C GLU A 196 -3.95 -23.61 -4.76
N ARG A 197 -3.78 -22.31 -4.43
CA ARG A 197 -3.13 -21.84 -3.21
C ARG A 197 -4.02 -21.84 -1.98
N GLY A 198 -5.36 -21.91 -2.14
CA GLY A 198 -6.31 -21.92 -1.03
C GLY A 198 -6.40 -20.60 -0.24
N PHE A 199 -5.88 -19.50 -0.78
CA PHE A 199 -5.98 -18.16 -0.18
C PHE A 199 -6.84 -17.27 -1.05
N LEU A 200 -7.62 -16.39 -0.42
CA LEU A 200 -8.32 -15.31 -1.08
C LEU A 200 -7.35 -14.14 -1.33
N ASP A 201 -7.57 -13.40 -2.40
CA ASP A 201 -6.92 -12.11 -2.61
C ASP A 201 -7.81 -10.99 -2.05
N ALA A 202 -7.22 -10.10 -1.26
CA ALA A 202 -7.91 -8.95 -0.68
C ALA A 202 -7.23 -7.63 -1.04
N HIS A 203 -8.06 -6.63 -1.33
CA HIS A 203 -7.66 -5.25 -1.59
C HIS A 203 -8.49 -4.33 -0.71
N LEU A 204 -7.85 -3.49 0.09
CA LEU A 204 -8.49 -2.49 0.91
C LEU A 204 -8.07 -1.08 0.48
N LEU A 205 -9.05 -0.21 0.26
CA LEU A 205 -8.85 1.23 0.15
C LEU A 205 -9.17 1.89 1.47
N ALA A 206 -8.21 2.63 2.00
CA ALA A 206 -8.35 3.38 3.23
C ALA A 206 -7.95 4.85 3.03
N ARG A 207 -8.54 5.73 3.81
CA ARG A 207 -8.27 7.17 3.77
C ARG A 207 -7.69 7.61 5.11
N LEU A 208 -6.62 8.41 5.07
CA LEU A 208 -6.14 9.09 6.27
C LEU A 208 -7.20 10.08 6.76
N ALA A 209 -7.68 9.86 7.98
CA ALA A 209 -8.67 10.75 8.59
C ALA A 209 -8.14 12.18 8.65
N PRO A 210 -8.98 13.21 8.42
CA PRO A 210 -8.57 14.58 8.70
C PRO A 210 -8.20 14.69 10.19
N ALA A 211 -7.16 15.49 10.50
CA ALA A 211 -6.87 15.80 11.90
C ALA A 211 -8.15 16.27 12.56
N ALA A 212 -8.47 15.75 13.75
CA ALA A 212 -9.65 16.16 14.49
C ALA A 212 -9.63 17.71 14.58
N SER A 213 -10.54 18.36 13.83
CA SER A 213 -10.73 19.79 13.99
C SER A 213 -11.17 20.00 15.42
N GLY A 214 -10.34 20.74 16.19
CA GLY A 214 -10.71 21.14 17.56
C GLY A 214 -12.14 21.69 17.58
N PRO A 215 -12.82 21.68 18.74
CA PRO A 215 -14.22 22.06 18.85
C PRO A 215 -14.43 23.37 18.11
N ARG A 216 -15.29 23.38 17.09
CA ARG A 216 -15.70 24.62 16.44
C ARG A 216 -16.30 25.47 17.55
N ALA A 217 -15.68 26.60 17.83
CA ALA A 217 -16.27 27.61 18.70
C ALA A 217 -17.68 27.93 18.15
N SER A 218 -18.69 27.44 18.83
CA SER A 218 -20.08 27.74 18.55
C SER A 218 -20.33 29.21 18.97
N GLY A 219 -19.94 30.11 18.09
CA GLY A 219 -20.11 31.54 18.25
C GLY A 219 -20.90 32.14 17.10
N CYS A 220 -22.18 31.84 17.05
CA CYS A 220 -23.12 32.73 16.35
C CYS A 220 -24.30 32.91 17.25
N GLY A 221 -24.19 33.89 18.13
CA GLY A 221 -25.29 34.42 18.90
C GLY A 221 -26.29 35.09 17.93
N TYR A 222 -27.35 34.40 17.60
CA TYR A 222 -28.55 35.04 17.03
C TYR A 222 -29.29 35.76 18.15
N SER A 223 -29.23 37.09 18.18
CA SER A 223 -30.13 37.93 18.98
C SER A 223 -31.35 38.24 18.12
N PRO A 224 -32.58 37.90 18.56
CA PRO A 224 -33.79 38.32 17.87
C PRO A 224 -34.01 39.84 18.06
N PRO A 225 -34.62 40.51 17.08
CA PRO A 225 -34.99 41.92 17.22
C PRO A 225 -36.06 42.08 18.28
N SER A 226 -35.85 43.03 19.19
CA SER A 226 -36.86 43.49 20.14
C SER A 226 -37.94 44.34 19.41
N GLU A 227 -39.21 44.01 19.65
CA GLU A 227 -40.36 44.87 19.32
C GLU A 227 -40.33 46.20 20.05
#